data_57623be8d0f90aa517fe35ebde0524e5
#
_entry.id   57623be8d0f90aa517fe35ebde0524e5
#
_cell.length_a   1.000
_cell.length_b   1.000
_cell.length_c   1.000
_cell.angle_alpha   90.00
_cell.angle_beta   90.00
_cell.angle_gamma   90.00
#
_symmetry.space_group_name_H-M   'P 1'
#
loop_
_entity.id
_entity.type
_entity.pdbx_description
1 polymer ?
#
loop_
_entity_poly.entity_id
_entity_poly.type
_entity_poly.pdbx_seq_one_letter_code
_entity_poly.pdbx_strand_id
1 'polypeptide(L)'
;MKDYSNHFRELVKGQLGDDPRILVPRGAQDMMILATWRLTGGSFRAGKRSRMVRIVIAQDALEDYARGSDDVRRASDERFVTWLRRQLSGFDPNHDSPLGVEPPAVTWPVSTMVLNA
;
A
#
# COMPACT_ATOMS: atom_id res chain seq x y z
N MET A 1 -17.79 4.48 -12.79
CA MET A 1 -16.41 3.95 -12.97
C MET A 1 -16.29 2.63 -12.25
N LYS A 2 -15.57 1.67 -12.84
CA LYS A 2 -15.31 0.39 -12.21
C LYS A 2 -14.48 0.58 -10.93
N ASP A 3 -14.82 -0.18 -9.89
CA ASP A 3 -14.10 -0.13 -8.62
C ASP A 3 -12.86 -1.02 -8.68
N TYR A 4 -11.69 -0.40 -8.55
CA TYR A 4 -10.40 -1.10 -8.55
C TYR A 4 -9.84 -1.34 -7.14
N SER A 5 -10.62 -1.05 -6.10
CA SER A 5 -10.15 -1.17 -4.71
C SER A 5 -9.60 -2.57 -4.40
N ASN A 6 -10.34 -3.61 -4.77
CA ASN A 6 -9.91 -4.98 -4.52
C ASN A 6 -8.67 -5.34 -5.34
N HIS A 7 -8.58 -4.85 -6.57
CA HIS A 7 -7.43 -5.09 -7.44
C HIS A 7 -6.14 -4.55 -6.81
N PHE A 8 -6.13 -3.27 -6.41
CA PHE A 8 -4.96 -2.67 -5.78
C PHE A 8 -4.67 -3.25 -4.40
N ARG A 9 -5.72 -3.60 -3.65
CA ARG A 9 -5.55 -4.31 -2.38
C ARG A 9 -4.76 -5.60 -2.55
N GLU A 10 -5.09 -6.41 -3.57
CA GLU A 10 -4.39 -7.66 -3.84
C GLU A 10 -2.95 -7.43 -4.32
N LEU A 11 -2.69 -6.38 -5.12
CA LEU A 11 -1.32 -6.02 -5.50
C LEU A 11 -0.48 -5.66 -4.28
N VAL A 12 -1.02 -4.86 -3.37
CA VAL A 12 -0.32 -4.48 -2.13
C VAL A 12 -0.07 -5.70 -1.26
N LYS A 13 -1.09 -6.54 -1.07
CA LYS A 13 -1.00 -7.75 -0.24
C LYS A 13 0.13 -8.66 -0.69
N GLY A 14 0.32 -8.81 -2.00
CA GLY A 14 1.37 -9.67 -2.55
C GLY A 14 2.79 -9.20 -2.25
N GLN A 15 2.99 -7.95 -1.83
CA GLN A 15 4.30 -7.38 -1.55
C GLN A 15 4.61 -7.27 -0.06
N LEU A 16 3.65 -7.53 0.81
CA LEU A 16 3.82 -7.39 2.25
C LEU A 16 4.38 -8.68 2.88
N GLY A 17 4.89 -8.52 4.08
CA GLY A 17 5.41 -9.64 4.86
C GLY A 17 4.32 -10.54 5.41
N ASP A 18 4.60 -11.16 6.56
CA ASP A 18 3.73 -12.17 7.16
C ASP A 18 2.44 -11.57 7.72
N ASP A 19 1.33 -12.30 7.59
CA ASP A 19 0.01 -11.93 8.10
C ASP A 19 -0.41 -10.49 7.76
N PRO A 20 -0.47 -10.13 6.45
CA PRO A 20 -0.84 -8.78 6.07
C PRO A 20 -2.32 -8.50 6.39
N ARG A 21 -2.57 -7.32 6.96
CA ARG A 21 -3.92 -6.81 7.20
C ARG A 21 -4.09 -5.54 6.42
N ILE A 22 -5.10 -5.51 5.56
CA ILE A 22 -5.32 -4.41 4.63
C ILE A 22 -6.75 -3.95 4.74
N LEU A 23 -6.92 -2.64 4.90
CA LEU A 23 -8.22 -1.98 4.92
C LEU A 23 -8.25 -0.91 3.83
N VAL A 24 -9.31 -0.92 3.03
CA VAL A 24 -9.56 0.12 2.03
C VAL A 24 -10.84 0.86 2.43
N PRO A 25 -10.74 1.99 3.14
CA PRO A 25 -11.93 2.75 3.55
C PRO A 25 -12.69 3.26 2.34
N ARG A 26 -14.01 3.32 2.45
CA ARG A 26 -14.88 3.85 1.39
C ARG A 26 -15.22 5.31 1.67
N GLY A 27 -15.62 6.03 0.63
CA GLY A 27 -16.12 7.39 0.72
C GLY A 27 -15.09 8.49 0.56
N ALA A 28 -13.81 8.16 0.40
CA ALA A 28 -12.77 9.13 0.09
C ALA A 28 -12.72 9.39 -1.42
N GLN A 29 -12.31 10.60 -1.83
CA GLN A 29 -12.07 10.91 -3.23
C GLN A 29 -10.89 10.11 -3.76
N ASP A 30 -9.78 10.10 -3.01
CA ASP A 30 -8.62 9.30 -3.32
C ASP A 30 -8.79 7.89 -2.76
N MET A 31 -8.24 6.90 -3.43
CA MET A 31 -8.21 5.54 -2.89
C MET A 31 -7.14 5.46 -1.82
N MET A 32 -7.54 5.11 -0.60
CA MET A 32 -6.64 4.95 0.52
C MET A 32 -6.53 3.48 0.87
N ILE A 33 -5.30 2.97 0.98
CA ILE A 33 -5.03 1.59 1.38
C ILE A 33 -4.21 1.63 2.66
N LEU A 34 -4.78 1.10 3.74
CA LEU A 34 -4.11 1.02 5.03
C LEU A 34 -3.59 -0.39 5.22
N ALA A 35 -2.30 -0.54 5.49
CA ALA A 35 -1.67 -1.86 5.56
C ALA A 35 -0.73 -1.98 6.75
N THR A 36 -0.79 -3.14 7.41
CA THR A 36 0.17 -3.58 8.40
C THR A 36 0.49 -5.04 8.15
N TRP A 37 1.59 -5.53 8.71
CA TRP A 37 1.94 -6.94 8.65
C TRP A 37 2.67 -7.33 9.93
N ARG A 38 2.77 -8.65 10.18
CA ARG A 38 3.47 -9.14 11.36
C ARG A 38 4.97 -9.09 11.12
N LEU A 39 5.69 -8.51 12.08
CA LEU A 39 7.15 -8.48 12.05
C LEU A 39 7.69 -9.85 12.46
N THR A 40 8.65 -10.35 11.67
CA THR A 40 9.31 -11.63 11.90
C THR A 40 10.78 -11.39 12.16
N GLY A 41 11.37 -12.25 12.98
CA GLY A 41 12.79 -12.16 13.35
C GLY A 41 12.99 -12.30 14.85
N GLY A 42 14.19 -12.68 15.26
CA GLY A 42 14.49 -13.03 16.64
C GLY A 42 14.45 -11.88 17.65
N SER A 43 14.48 -10.64 17.19
CA SER A 43 14.48 -9.46 18.06
C SER A 43 13.09 -8.89 18.34
N PHE A 44 12.05 -9.36 17.66
CA PHE A 44 10.70 -8.87 17.86
C PHE A 44 9.93 -9.77 18.82
N ARG A 45 9.10 -9.14 19.68
CA ARG A 45 8.16 -9.91 20.51
C ARG A 45 7.15 -10.61 19.61
N ALA A 46 6.64 -11.74 20.06
CA ALA A 46 5.63 -12.50 19.33
C ALA A 46 4.40 -11.62 19.04
N GLY A 47 3.94 -11.61 17.79
CA GLY A 47 2.77 -10.89 17.37
C GLY A 47 2.96 -9.38 17.15
N LYS A 48 4.20 -8.87 17.23
CA LYS A 48 4.45 -7.45 16.95
C LYS A 48 4.09 -7.12 15.50
N ARG A 49 3.31 -6.06 15.29
CA ARG A 49 2.90 -5.59 13.97
C ARG A 49 3.80 -4.45 13.52
N SER A 50 3.88 -4.27 12.20
CA SER A 50 4.58 -3.14 11.60
C SER A 50 3.91 -1.82 11.90
N ARG A 51 4.62 -0.72 11.66
CA ARG A 51 4.00 0.60 11.52
C ARG A 51 2.97 0.54 10.41
N MET A 52 1.88 1.31 10.55
CA MET A 52 0.87 1.38 9.49
C MET A 52 1.40 2.17 8.30
N VAL A 53 1.24 1.61 7.11
CA VAL A 53 1.51 2.29 5.85
C VAL A 53 0.19 2.70 5.24
N ARG A 54 0.07 3.99 4.91
CA ARG A 54 -1.10 4.54 4.22
C ARG A 54 -0.69 4.86 2.80
N ILE A 55 -1.20 4.08 1.84
CA ILE A 55 -0.96 4.30 0.42
C ILE A 55 -2.16 5.07 -0.11
N VAL A 56 -1.91 6.24 -0.70
CA VAL A 56 -2.98 7.12 -1.20
C VAL A 56 -2.83 7.26 -2.71
N ILE A 57 -3.74 6.64 -3.45
CA ILE A 57 -3.76 6.72 -4.92
C ILE A 57 -4.66 7.88 -5.32
N ALA A 58 -4.07 8.90 -5.94
CA ALA A 58 -4.78 10.09 -6.34
C ALA A 58 -5.92 9.76 -7.32
N GLN A 59 -7.02 10.50 -7.22
CA GLN A 59 -8.20 10.25 -8.06
C GLN A 59 -7.88 10.39 -9.56
N ASP A 60 -7.09 11.39 -9.95
CA ASP A 60 -6.68 11.56 -11.35
C ASP A 60 -5.84 10.39 -11.86
N ALA A 61 -4.98 9.82 -11.02
CA ALA A 61 -4.21 8.63 -11.36
C ALA A 61 -5.12 7.42 -11.59
N LEU A 62 -6.14 7.25 -10.75
CA LEU A 62 -7.14 6.18 -10.91
C LEU A 62 -7.96 6.36 -12.18
N GLU A 63 -8.36 7.58 -12.49
CA GLU A 63 -9.13 7.90 -13.70
C GLU A 63 -8.32 7.57 -14.96
N ASP A 64 -7.07 7.96 -15.01
CA ASP A 64 -6.16 7.62 -16.12
C ASP A 64 -5.96 6.11 -16.24
N TYR A 65 -5.78 5.44 -15.12
CA TYR A 65 -5.67 3.98 -15.09
C TYR A 65 -6.92 3.32 -15.66
N ALA A 66 -8.09 3.79 -15.26
CA ALA A 66 -9.36 3.22 -15.72
C ALA A 66 -9.60 3.40 -17.22
N ARG A 67 -9.09 4.51 -17.80
CA ARG A 67 -9.22 4.79 -19.24
C ARG A 67 -8.27 3.97 -20.10
N GLY A 68 -7.24 3.40 -19.52
CA GLY A 68 -6.24 2.63 -20.27
C GLY A 68 -6.80 1.31 -20.81
N SER A 69 -6.11 0.77 -21.82
CA SER A 69 -6.37 -0.59 -22.28
C SER A 69 -5.88 -1.61 -21.25
N ASP A 70 -6.22 -2.88 -21.47
CA ASP A 70 -5.74 -3.95 -20.58
C ASP A 70 -4.20 -4.01 -20.56
N ASP A 71 -3.54 -3.80 -21.69
CA ASP A 71 -2.08 -3.79 -21.74
C ASP A 71 -1.49 -2.61 -21.00
N VAL A 72 -2.09 -1.43 -21.12
CA VAL A 72 -1.67 -0.23 -20.39
C VAL A 72 -1.85 -0.43 -18.88
N ARG A 73 -2.99 -0.99 -18.46
CA ARG A 73 -3.23 -1.27 -17.04
C ARG A 73 -2.23 -2.27 -16.49
N ARG A 74 -1.90 -3.31 -17.26
CA ARG A 74 -0.89 -4.29 -16.83
C ARG A 74 0.47 -3.63 -16.63
N ALA A 75 0.89 -2.75 -17.53
CA ALA A 75 2.13 -1.99 -17.40
C ALA A 75 2.09 -1.08 -16.16
N SER A 76 0.95 -0.44 -15.90
CA SER A 76 0.75 0.39 -14.71
C SER A 76 0.85 -0.45 -13.42
N ASP A 77 0.28 -1.65 -13.41
CA ASP A 77 0.38 -2.56 -12.27
C ASP A 77 1.83 -2.93 -11.98
N GLU A 78 2.62 -3.20 -13.00
CA GLU A 78 4.04 -3.50 -12.84
C GLU A 78 4.83 -2.31 -12.28
N ARG A 79 4.54 -1.10 -12.74
CA ARG A 79 5.14 0.12 -12.20
C ARG A 79 4.76 0.34 -10.74
N PHE A 80 3.50 0.12 -10.42
CA PHE A 80 3.02 0.24 -9.04
C PHE A 80 3.73 -0.74 -8.11
N VAL A 81 3.84 -1.99 -8.50
CA VAL A 81 4.52 -3.03 -7.71
C VAL A 81 6.00 -2.70 -7.55
N THR A 82 6.67 -2.26 -8.61
CA THR A 82 8.08 -1.86 -8.55
C THR A 82 8.28 -0.67 -7.62
N TRP A 83 7.41 0.32 -7.71
CA TRP A 83 7.43 1.49 -6.81
C TRP A 83 7.22 1.07 -5.36
N LEU A 84 6.24 0.20 -5.10
CA LEU A 84 5.95 -0.28 -3.75
C LEU A 84 7.12 -1.05 -3.16
N ARG A 85 7.78 -1.89 -3.94
CA ARG A 85 8.98 -2.61 -3.50
C ARG A 85 10.10 -1.65 -3.10
N ARG A 86 10.30 -0.56 -3.86
CA ARG A 86 11.28 0.47 -3.50
C ARG A 86 10.94 1.14 -2.18
N GLN A 87 9.67 1.51 -1.99
CA GLN A 87 9.22 2.12 -0.75
C GLN A 87 9.47 1.19 0.43
N LEU A 88 9.11 -0.08 0.29
CA LEU A 88 9.30 -1.08 1.33
C LEU A 88 10.77 -1.34 1.64
N SER A 89 11.64 -1.35 0.64
CA SER A 89 13.07 -1.62 0.85
C SER A 89 13.78 -0.49 1.61
N GLY A 90 13.29 0.74 1.49
CA GLY A 90 13.83 1.88 2.25
C GLY A 90 13.08 2.18 3.55
N PHE A 91 12.13 1.34 3.93
CA PHE A 91 11.25 1.58 5.05
C PHE A 91 11.62 0.69 6.25
N ASP A 92 11.75 1.33 7.43
CA ASP A 92 11.87 0.59 8.68
C ASP A 92 10.46 0.36 9.27
N PRO A 93 9.95 -0.86 9.24
CA PRO A 93 8.61 -1.16 9.75
C PRO A 93 8.54 -1.23 11.27
N ASN A 94 9.69 -1.23 11.94
CA ASN A 94 9.74 -1.31 13.40
C ASN A 94 9.34 0.02 14.04
N HIS A 95 8.95 -0.03 15.31
CA HIS A 95 8.59 1.15 16.09
C HIS A 95 8.82 0.89 17.57
N ASP A 96 8.98 1.98 18.32
CA ASP A 96 9.21 1.92 19.76
C ASP A 96 7.98 2.34 20.57
N SER A 97 6.81 2.40 19.94
CA SER A 97 5.57 2.78 20.65
C SER A 97 5.25 1.79 21.76
N PRO A 98 4.82 2.27 22.94
CA PRO A 98 4.41 1.38 24.02
C PRO A 98 3.23 0.51 23.63
N LEU A 99 3.06 -0.59 24.36
CA LEU A 99 1.92 -1.48 24.16
C LEU A 99 0.62 -0.71 24.30
N GLY A 100 -0.30 -0.87 23.35
CA GLY A 100 -1.59 -0.17 23.33
C GLY A 100 -1.55 1.23 22.75
N VAL A 101 -0.38 1.72 22.34
CA VAL A 101 -0.22 3.00 21.65
C VAL A 101 0.10 2.74 20.19
N GLU A 102 -0.73 3.27 19.29
CA GLU A 102 -0.48 3.13 17.86
C GLU A 102 0.74 3.95 17.43
N PRO A 103 1.69 3.37 16.68
CA PRO A 103 2.77 4.15 16.10
C PRO A 103 2.23 5.11 15.03
N PRO A 104 2.95 6.22 14.76
CA PRO A 104 2.55 7.13 13.67
C PRO A 104 2.52 6.40 12.34
N ALA A 105 1.46 6.63 11.55
CA ALA A 105 1.35 6.08 10.21
C ALA A 105 2.28 6.81 9.25
N VAL A 106 2.81 6.08 8.26
CA VAL A 106 3.58 6.64 7.15
C VAL A 106 2.64 6.74 5.95
N THR A 107 2.68 7.87 5.23
CA THR A 107 1.83 8.08 4.06
C THR A 107 2.68 8.10 2.80
N TRP A 108 2.32 7.24 1.84
CA TRP A 108 2.99 7.14 0.54
C TRP A 108 2.00 7.51 -0.56
N PRO A 109 2.15 8.70 -1.16
CA PRO A 109 1.25 9.12 -2.23
C PRO A 109 1.62 8.46 -3.56
N VAL A 110 0.59 8.06 -4.31
CA VAL A 110 0.73 7.51 -5.66
C VAL A 110 0.11 8.49 -6.64
N SER A 111 0.96 9.15 -7.41
CA SER A 111 0.54 10.10 -8.44
C SER A 111 0.41 9.44 -9.81
N THR A 112 -0.06 10.20 -10.79
CA THR A 112 -0.08 9.76 -12.19
C THR A 112 1.30 9.33 -12.69
N MET A 113 2.38 9.96 -12.19
CA MET A 113 3.74 9.63 -12.58
C MET A 113 4.14 8.21 -12.17
N VAL A 114 3.60 7.69 -11.07
CA VAL A 114 3.88 6.32 -10.62
C VAL A 114 3.19 5.31 -11.53
N LEU A 115 1.92 5.56 -11.89
CA LEU A 115 1.12 4.61 -12.66
C LEU A 115 1.30 4.75 -14.18
N ASN A 116 1.52 5.95 -14.67
CA ASN A 116 1.42 6.25 -16.10
C ASN A 116 2.69 6.89 -16.68
N ALA A 117 3.79 6.82 -15.98
CA ALA A 117 5.06 7.38 -16.46
C ALA A 117 5.60 6.65 -17.68
#